data_b5e6a9c8fb98b87b25dcaa0ff24d9f53
#
_entry.id   b5e6a9c8fb98b87b25dcaa0ff24d9f53
#
_cell.length_a   1.000
_cell.length_b   1.000
_cell.length_c   1.000
_cell.angle_alpha   90.00
_cell.angle_beta   90.00
_cell.angle_gamma   90.00
#
_symmetry.space_group_name_H-M   'P 1'
#
loop_
_entity.id
_entity.type
_entity.pdbx_description
1 polymer ?
#
loop_
_entity_poly.entity_id
_entity_poly.type
_entity_poly.pdbx_seq_one_letter_code
_entity_poly.pdbx_strand_id
1 'polypeptide(L)'
;MINALIQNGDQTAVLKLPDDPFTLQYDLSQIGVRIRLRDIPIKDDEDSAIQVKLFADSDIGNNLAVLFKPSHSLEDANLCAYMVENARPEISEELEQHIVHGQYYSPQALMADIKAMTEGLIGVTVNYYCPLQIHMTDEEYGDCFEVDNGYGIANEDAIRELVKREQDRDLHNMADYFDGSAGAKAKLVSAVWDVQEVGGELYGVIRTGLREPFSPEEEKEWIDELTGQAADGFGEGLEQRGIKTDDGDIYVSFWHSGNDYFMENETDFRQRMSENHSFEEQQLGGM
;
A
#
# COMPACT_ATOMS: atom_id res chain seq x y z
N MET A 1 -15.87 -11.48 11.09
CA MET A 1 -15.77 -10.27 10.25
C MET A 1 -16.93 -9.31 10.51
N ILE A 2 -16.88 -8.09 10.00
CA ILE A 2 -17.86 -7.02 10.20
C ILE A 2 -18.74 -6.92 8.96
N ASN A 3 -20.02 -6.57 9.14
CA ASN A 3 -20.89 -6.15 8.07
C ASN A 3 -21.23 -4.66 8.25
N ALA A 4 -21.41 -3.95 7.15
CA ALA A 4 -21.87 -2.57 7.16
C ALA A 4 -23.25 -2.49 6.47
N LEU A 5 -24.28 -2.13 7.24
CA LEU A 5 -25.57 -1.76 6.67
C LEU A 5 -25.49 -0.29 6.26
N ILE A 6 -25.65 -0.04 4.96
CA ILE A 6 -25.65 1.30 4.38
C ILE A 6 -27.08 1.65 3.98
N GLN A 7 -27.54 2.82 4.38
CA GLN A 7 -28.83 3.37 3.97
C GLN A 7 -28.64 4.73 3.30
N ASN A 8 -29.21 4.89 2.11
CA ASN A 8 -29.26 6.13 1.35
C ASN A 8 -30.73 6.41 0.95
N GLY A 9 -31.42 7.21 1.74
CA GLY A 9 -32.86 7.38 1.62
C GLY A 9 -33.62 6.07 1.82
N ASP A 10 -34.39 5.65 0.82
CA ASP A 10 -35.15 4.38 0.85
C ASP A 10 -34.37 3.17 0.36
N GLN A 11 -33.13 3.35 -0.08
CA GLN A 11 -32.27 2.29 -0.60
C GLN A 11 -31.30 1.81 0.48
N THR A 12 -31.07 0.50 0.50
CA THR A 12 -30.15 -0.13 1.46
C THR A 12 -29.25 -1.14 0.79
N ALA A 13 -28.02 -1.27 1.30
CA ALA A 13 -27.08 -2.35 0.97
C ALA A 13 -26.44 -2.89 2.24
N VAL A 14 -26.05 -4.15 2.20
CA VAL A 14 -25.21 -4.76 3.24
C VAL A 14 -23.89 -5.15 2.59
N LEU A 15 -22.83 -4.51 3.04
CA LEU A 15 -21.45 -4.79 2.61
C LEU A 15 -20.80 -5.71 3.61
N LYS A 16 -20.04 -6.70 3.13
CA LYS A 16 -19.17 -7.51 3.97
C LYS A 16 -17.78 -6.88 4.01
N LEU A 17 -17.19 -6.78 5.18
CA LEU A 17 -15.85 -6.23 5.36
C LEU A 17 -14.94 -7.30 5.99
N PRO A 18 -13.73 -7.49 5.44
CA PRO A 18 -13.17 -6.74 4.32
C PRO A 18 -13.68 -7.22 2.95
N ASP A 19 -13.61 -6.34 1.98
CA ASP A 19 -13.77 -6.66 0.56
C ASP A 19 -12.95 -5.67 -0.28
N ASP A 20 -12.74 -5.99 -1.55
CA ASP A 20 -12.05 -5.12 -2.49
C ASP A 20 -12.72 -3.74 -2.59
N PRO A 21 -11.96 -2.64 -2.49
CA PRO A 21 -12.53 -1.28 -2.52
C PRO A 21 -13.34 -0.96 -3.78
N PHE A 22 -12.98 -1.52 -4.93
CA PHE A 22 -13.75 -1.32 -6.18
C PHE A 22 -15.10 -2.03 -6.12
N THR A 23 -15.12 -3.27 -5.58
CA THR A 23 -16.36 -4.02 -5.34
C THR A 23 -17.27 -3.26 -4.39
N LEU A 24 -16.75 -2.78 -3.25
CA LEU A 24 -17.51 -1.96 -2.31
C LEU A 24 -18.06 -0.69 -2.95
N GLN A 25 -17.23 0.01 -3.76
CA GLN A 25 -17.65 1.23 -4.45
C GLN A 25 -18.70 0.94 -5.52
N TYR A 26 -18.62 -0.19 -6.21
CA TYR A 26 -19.61 -0.66 -7.16
C TYR A 26 -20.96 -0.91 -6.45
N ASP A 27 -20.97 -1.67 -5.37
CA ASP A 27 -22.18 -1.99 -4.59
C ASP A 27 -22.85 -0.72 -4.03
N LEU A 28 -22.06 0.23 -3.53
CA LEU A 28 -22.55 1.54 -3.10
C LEU A 28 -23.19 2.31 -4.24
N SER A 29 -22.64 2.22 -5.45
CA SER A 29 -23.21 2.89 -6.62
C SER A 29 -24.61 2.38 -6.97
N GLN A 30 -24.92 1.11 -6.69
CA GLN A 30 -26.23 0.50 -6.93
C GLN A 30 -27.34 1.13 -6.07
N ILE A 31 -27.00 1.66 -4.91
CA ILE A 31 -27.91 2.40 -4.01
C ILE A 31 -27.72 3.92 -4.12
N GLY A 32 -27.10 4.40 -5.20
CA GLY A 32 -26.94 5.83 -5.52
C GLY A 32 -25.84 6.55 -4.71
N VAL A 33 -25.00 5.84 -3.96
CA VAL A 33 -23.86 6.42 -3.23
C VAL A 33 -22.66 6.50 -4.17
N ARG A 34 -22.21 7.74 -4.48
CA ARG A 34 -21.11 8.02 -5.44
C ARG A 34 -19.91 8.73 -4.82
N ILE A 35 -19.89 8.88 -3.51
CA ILE A 35 -18.74 9.41 -2.78
C ILE A 35 -17.77 8.28 -2.45
N ARG A 36 -16.51 8.63 -2.17
CA ARG A 36 -15.45 7.64 -1.91
C ARG A 36 -15.65 7.00 -0.55
N LEU A 37 -15.20 5.76 -0.36
CA LEU A 37 -15.28 5.03 0.91
C LEU A 37 -14.73 5.85 2.10
N ARG A 38 -13.62 6.57 1.90
CA ARG A 38 -12.99 7.41 2.91
C ARG A 38 -13.82 8.64 3.33
N ASP A 39 -14.75 9.04 2.48
CA ASP A 39 -15.63 10.19 2.71
C ASP A 39 -16.99 9.79 3.31
N ILE A 40 -17.20 8.48 3.54
CA ILE A 40 -18.42 7.92 4.16
C ILE A 40 -18.14 7.68 5.63
N PRO A 41 -18.65 8.52 6.55
CA PRO A 41 -18.45 8.34 7.98
C PRO A 41 -19.25 7.17 8.54
N ILE A 42 -18.72 6.48 9.54
CA ILE A 42 -19.46 5.44 10.29
C ILE A 42 -20.45 6.12 11.23
N LYS A 43 -21.65 6.38 10.75
CA LYS A 43 -22.67 7.14 11.47
C LYS A 43 -24.07 6.58 11.22
N ASP A 44 -24.71 6.08 12.28
CA ASP A 44 -26.11 5.60 12.28
C ASP A 44 -27.01 6.68 12.90
N ASP A 45 -27.26 7.75 12.13
CA ASP A 45 -28.01 8.93 12.59
C ASP A 45 -29.04 9.30 11.50
N GLU A 46 -30.31 9.42 11.89
CA GLU A 46 -31.43 9.70 10.99
C GLU A 46 -31.28 11.02 10.21
N ASP A 47 -30.51 11.97 10.74
CA ASP A 47 -30.23 13.24 10.07
C ASP A 47 -29.10 13.13 9.03
N SER A 48 -28.42 11.98 8.94
CA SER A 48 -27.35 11.78 7.97
C SER A 48 -27.90 11.39 6.59
N ALA A 49 -27.38 12.01 5.54
CA ALA A 49 -27.74 11.68 4.15
C ALA A 49 -27.43 10.20 3.81
N ILE A 50 -26.33 9.69 4.36
CA ILE A 50 -25.94 8.29 4.28
C ILE A 50 -25.76 7.81 5.71
N GLN A 51 -26.49 6.75 6.06
CA GLN A 51 -26.33 6.12 7.37
C GLN A 51 -25.50 4.86 7.22
N VAL A 52 -24.58 4.63 8.16
CA VAL A 52 -23.71 3.47 8.19
C VAL A 52 -23.74 2.85 9.58
N LYS A 53 -24.22 1.61 9.65
CA LYS A 53 -24.28 0.82 10.87
C LYS A 53 -23.42 -0.42 10.72
N LEU A 54 -22.40 -0.55 11.57
CA LEU A 54 -21.59 -1.77 11.64
C LEU A 54 -22.27 -2.79 12.58
N PHE A 55 -22.21 -4.06 12.17
CA PHE A 55 -22.70 -5.19 12.95
C PHE A 55 -21.95 -6.47 12.60
N ALA A 56 -22.02 -7.48 13.45
CA ALA A 56 -21.42 -8.79 13.20
C ALA A 56 -22.18 -9.90 13.93
N ASP A 57 -21.95 -11.14 13.52
CA ASP A 57 -22.53 -12.34 14.13
C ASP A 57 -21.57 -13.04 15.12
N SER A 58 -20.35 -12.52 15.28
CA SER A 58 -19.33 -13.07 16.18
C SER A 58 -18.90 -12.05 17.23
N ASP A 59 -18.40 -12.53 18.38
CA ASP A 59 -17.91 -11.67 19.46
C ASP A 59 -16.73 -10.81 18.98
N ILE A 60 -15.80 -11.37 18.21
CA ILE A 60 -14.69 -10.64 17.61
C ILE A 60 -15.22 -9.50 16.73
N GLY A 61 -16.11 -9.82 15.79
CA GLY A 61 -16.69 -8.82 14.90
C GLY A 61 -17.47 -7.73 15.64
N ASN A 62 -18.23 -8.08 16.68
CA ASN A 62 -18.95 -7.11 17.51
C ASN A 62 -17.99 -6.19 18.27
N ASN A 63 -16.91 -6.73 18.84
CA ASN A 63 -15.90 -5.95 19.52
C ASN A 63 -15.12 -5.04 18.54
N LEU A 64 -14.92 -5.48 17.29
CA LEU A 64 -14.36 -4.63 16.23
C LEU A 64 -15.34 -3.49 15.88
N ALA A 65 -16.61 -3.79 15.65
CA ALA A 65 -17.61 -2.82 15.23
C ALA A 65 -17.74 -1.65 16.21
N VAL A 66 -17.63 -1.89 17.51
CA VAL A 66 -17.75 -0.84 18.55
C VAL A 66 -16.54 0.08 18.64
N LEU A 67 -15.41 -0.24 18.00
CA LEU A 67 -14.24 0.66 17.94
C LEU A 67 -14.49 1.87 17.06
N PHE A 68 -15.40 1.75 16.10
CA PHE A 68 -15.66 2.80 15.11
C PHE A 68 -16.61 3.86 15.63
N LYS A 69 -16.28 5.12 15.35
CA LYS A 69 -17.01 6.33 15.73
C LYS A 69 -17.27 7.15 14.48
N PRO A 70 -18.15 8.17 14.54
CA PRO A 70 -18.44 9.05 13.40
C PRO A 70 -17.22 9.78 12.79
N SER A 71 -16.09 9.80 13.49
CA SER A 71 -14.82 10.34 12.98
C SER A 71 -14.06 9.36 12.07
N HIS A 72 -14.49 8.10 12.00
CA HIS A 72 -13.89 7.08 11.14
C HIS A 72 -14.74 6.89 9.88
N SER A 73 -14.11 6.43 8.81
CA SER A 73 -14.74 6.18 7.52
C SER A 73 -15.03 4.70 7.30
N LEU A 74 -15.81 4.42 6.25
CA LEU A 74 -16.04 3.05 5.78
C LEU A 74 -14.73 2.41 5.26
N GLU A 75 -13.81 3.21 4.70
CA GLU A 75 -12.47 2.77 4.32
C GLU A 75 -11.65 2.31 5.55
N ASP A 76 -11.69 3.07 6.66
CA ASP A 76 -11.05 2.67 7.92
C ASP A 76 -11.58 1.32 8.43
N ALA A 77 -12.90 1.12 8.32
CA ALA A 77 -13.52 -0.14 8.75
C ALA A 77 -13.09 -1.31 7.85
N ASN A 78 -13.01 -1.09 6.56
CA ASN A 78 -12.55 -2.09 5.60
C ASN A 78 -11.09 -2.46 5.84
N LEU A 79 -10.21 -1.48 5.96
CA LEU A 79 -8.78 -1.70 6.24
C LEU A 79 -8.55 -2.43 7.56
N CYS A 80 -9.22 -2.01 8.62
CA CYS A 80 -9.09 -2.66 9.92
C CYS A 80 -9.57 -4.12 9.88
N ALA A 81 -10.71 -4.39 9.21
CA ALA A 81 -11.21 -5.75 9.03
C ALA A 81 -10.23 -6.61 8.22
N TYR A 82 -9.64 -6.04 7.17
CA TYR A 82 -8.63 -6.71 6.35
C TYR A 82 -7.39 -7.08 7.19
N MET A 83 -6.84 -6.16 7.96
CA MET A 83 -5.66 -6.43 8.78
C MET A 83 -5.90 -7.51 9.84
N VAL A 84 -7.11 -7.58 10.39
CA VAL A 84 -7.48 -8.64 11.35
C VAL A 84 -7.61 -9.99 10.65
N GLU A 85 -8.27 -10.04 9.47
CA GLU A 85 -8.49 -11.27 8.72
C GLU A 85 -7.20 -11.87 8.17
N ASN A 86 -6.26 -10.99 7.76
CA ASN A 86 -4.99 -11.37 7.17
C ASN A 86 -3.82 -11.31 8.18
N ALA A 87 -4.13 -11.24 9.47
CA ALA A 87 -3.09 -11.30 10.49
C ALA A 87 -2.30 -12.62 10.38
N ARG A 88 -0.99 -12.54 10.54
CA ARG A 88 -0.11 -13.71 10.46
C ARG A 88 -0.56 -14.78 11.47
N PRO A 89 -0.54 -16.08 11.09
CA PRO A 89 -0.99 -17.15 11.98
C PRO A 89 -0.36 -17.14 13.38
N GLU A 90 0.90 -16.69 13.46
CA GLU A 90 1.67 -16.66 14.72
C GLU A 90 1.17 -15.61 15.72
N ILE A 91 0.50 -14.57 15.23
CA ILE A 91 -0.06 -13.52 16.10
C ILE A 91 -1.59 -13.62 16.22
N SER A 92 -2.23 -14.42 15.39
CA SER A 92 -3.70 -14.48 15.26
C SER A 92 -4.38 -14.82 16.57
N GLU A 93 -3.89 -15.82 17.31
CA GLU A 93 -4.51 -16.24 18.59
C GLU A 93 -4.42 -15.15 19.67
N GLU A 94 -3.25 -14.50 19.79
CA GLU A 94 -3.05 -13.41 20.75
C GLU A 94 -3.91 -12.20 20.38
N LEU A 95 -3.94 -11.85 19.09
CA LEU A 95 -4.76 -10.76 18.56
C LEU A 95 -6.25 -10.97 18.83
N GLU A 96 -6.76 -12.18 18.58
CA GLU A 96 -8.15 -12.53 18.87
C GLU A 96 -8.48 -12.38 20.37
N GLN A 97 -7.59 -12.82 21.24
CA GLN A 97 -7.75 -12.65 22.69
C GLN A 97 -7.79 -11.18 23.09
N HIS A 98 -6.91 -10.34 22.53
CA HIS A 98 -6.90 -8.89 22.75
C HIS A 98 -8.21 -8.24 22.32
N ILE A 99 -8.75 -8.62 21.15
CA ILE A 99 -10.03 -8.09 20.64
C ILE A 99 -11.19 -8.54 21.55
N VAL A 100 -11.27 -9.82 21.88
CA VAL A 100 -12.36 -10.38 22.72
C VAL A 100 -12.38 -9.76 24.12
N HIS A 101 -11.20 -9.47 24.67
CA HIS A 101 -11.10 -8.82 25.99
C HIS A 101 -11.26 -7.28 25.95
N GLY A 102 -11.52 -6.69 24.76
CA GLY A 102 -11.76 -5.26 24.61
C GLY A 102 -10.55 -4.41 24.96
N GLN A 103 -9.34 -4.86 24.63
CA GLN A 103 -8.11 -4.12 24.96
C GLN A 103 -7.91 -2.87 24.11
N TYR A 104 -8.61 -2.75 22.99
CA TYR A 104 -8.50 -1.61 22.08
C TYR A 104 -9.60 -0.58 22.33
N TYR A 105 -9.25 0.69 22.16
CA TYR A 105 -10.16 1.84 22.33
C TYR A 105 -10.42 2.56 20.97
N SER A 106 -9.69 2.20 19.92
CA SER A 106 -9.86 2.72 18.57
C SER A 106 -9.33 1.74 17.52
N PRO A 107 -9.79 1.82 16.27
CA PRO A 107 -9.24 1.00 15.18
C PRO A 107 -7.76 1.28 14.93
N GLN A 108 -7.29 2.52 15.10
CA GLN A 108 -5.87 2.88 14.95
C GLN A 108 -4.98 2.17 15.98
N ALA A 109 -5.44 2.05 17.22
CA ALA A 109 -4.70 1.34 18.27
C ALA A 109 -4.58 -0.16 17.92
N LEU A 110 -5.65 -0.77 17.42
CA LEU A 110 -5.64 -2.16 16.96
C LEU A 110 -4.69 -2.35 15.76
N MET A 111 -4.81 -1.52 14.73
CA MET A 111 -3.93 -1.60 13.55
C MET A 111 -2.45 -1.39 13.90
N ALA A 112 -2.15 -0.48 14.83
CA ALA A 112 -0.79 -0.26 15.31
C ALA A 112 -0.23 -1.49 16.06
N ASP A 113 -1.06 -2.16 16.85
CA ASP A 113 -0.67 -3.39 17.56
C ASP A 113 -0.40 -4.54 16.59
N ILE A 114 -1.28 -4.76 15.59
CA ILE A 114 -1.06 -5.76 14.53
C ILE A 114 0.28 -5.50 13.80
N LYS A 115 0.57 -4.24 13.45
CA LYS A 115 1.85 -3.87 12.82
C LYS A 115 3.02 -4.21 13.74
N ALA A 116 2.96 -3.84 15.01
CA ALA A 116 4.03 -4.10 15.98
C ALA A 116 4.26 -5.61 16.21
N MET A 117 3.19 -6.38 16.34
CA MET A 117 3.28 -7.85 16.47
C MET A 117 3.88 -8.47 15.21
N THR A 118 3.48 -8.02 14.02
CA THR A 118 4.03 -8.48 12.74
C THR A 118 5.51 -8.12 12.61
N GLU A 119 5.90 -6.88 12.95
CA GLU A 119 7.30 -6.43 12.98
C GLU A 119 8.16 -7.29 13.93
N GLY A 120 7.58 -7.75 15.03
CA GLY A 120 8.23 -8.66 15.98
C GLY A 120 8.62 -10.03 15.38
N LEU A 121 8.03 -10.41 14.25
CA LEU A 121 8.37 -11.65 13.54
C LEU A 121 9.56 -11.48 12.58
N ILE A 122 10.01 -10.26 12.30
CA ILE A 122 11.07 -9.97 11.33
C ILE A 122 12.44 -10.19 11.97
N GLY A 123 13.20 -11.12 11.41
CA GLY A 123 14.60 -11.38 11.79
C GLY A 123 15.60 -10.60 10.94
N VAL A 124 15.25 -10.32 9.67
CA VAL A 124 16.09 -9.54 8.75
C VAL A 124 15.22 -8.71 7.81
N THR A 125 15.71 -7.52 7.45
CA THR A 125 15.10 -6.66 6.43
C THR A 125 16.02 -6.57 5.22
N VAL A 126 15.44 -6.75 4.04
CA VAL A 126 16.13 -6.59 2.75
C VAL A 126 15.37 -5.56 1.93
N ASN A 127 16.10 -4.63 1.32
CA ASN A 127 15.51 -3.63 0.45
C ASN A 127 15.73 -4.01 -1.02
N TYR A 128 14.69 -3.79 -1.82
CA TYR A 128 14.75 -3.92 -3.28
C TYR A 128 14.44 -2.56 -3.88
N TYR A 129 15.19 -2.18 -4.91
CA TYR A 129 15.16 -0.84 -5.49
C TYR A 129 14.69 -0.91 -6.94
N CYS A 130 13.78 -0.01 -7.31
CA CYS A 130 13.37 0.24 -8.67
C CYS A 130 13.44 1.74 -8.94
N PRO A 131 14.18 2.21 -9.95
CA PRO A 131 14.18 3.62 -10.31
C PRO A 131 12.75 4.09 -10.61
N LEU A 132 12.42 5.31 -10.24
CA LEU A 132 11.16 5.94 -10.62
C LEU A 132 11.37 6.77 -11.89
N GLN A 133 10.42 6.69 -12.80
CA GLN A 133 10.24 7.62 -13.91
C GLN A 133 9.22 8.68 -13.49
N ILE A 134 9.54 9.93 -13.77
CA ILE A 134 8.67 11.05 -13.48
C ILE A 134 8.26 11.68 -14.80
N HIS A 135 6.97 11.80 -15.02
CA HIS A 135 6.40 12.43 -16.19
C HIS A 135 5.63 13.67 -15.77
N MET A 136 5.69 14.70 -16.58
CA MET A 136 4.98 15.95 -16.35
C MET A 136 4.07 16.24 -17.53
N THR A 137 2.83 16.68 -17.28
CA THR A 137 1.94 17.17 -18.32
C THR A 137 2.24 18.64 -18.60
N ASP A 138 2.34 19.00 -19.87
CA ASP A 138 2.33 20.39 -20.30
C ASP A 138 0.88 20.87 -20.39
N GLU A 139 0.48 21.82 -19.55
CA GLU A 139 -0.89 22.35 -19.54
C GLU A 139 -1.25 23.07 -20.86
N GLU A 140 -0.26 23.63 -21.56
CA GLU A 140 -0.48 24.36 -22.81
C GLU A 140 -0.70 23.43 -24.01
N TYR A 141 0.02 22.29 -24.05
CA TYR A 141 -0.01 21.37 -25.19
C TYR A 141 -0.73 20.04 -24.88
N GLY A 142 -1.00 19.74 -23.63
CA GLY A 142 -1.66 18.51 -23.21
C GLY A 142 -0.79 17.24 -23.39
N ASP A 143 0.49 17.43 -23.71
CA ASP A 143 1.42 16.32 -23.89
C ASP A 143 2.09 15.95 -22.56
N CYS A 144 2.34 14.65 -22.36
CA CYS A 144 3.10 14.14 -21.24
C CYS A 144 4.55 13.92 -21.69
N PHE A 145 5.50 14.44 -20.95
CA PHE A 145 6.92 14.27 -21.25
C PHE A 145 7.69 13.83 -20.00
N GLU A 146 8.71 13.00 -20.21
CA GLU A 146 9.61 12.57 -19.15
C GLU A 146 10.46 13.75 -18.69
N VAL A 147 10.55 13.94 -17.39
CA VAL A 147 11.46 14.90 -16.77
C VAL A 147 12.58 14.14 -16.06
N ASP A 148 13.67 14.86 -15.84
CA ASP A 148 14.76 14.34 -15.02
C ASP A 148 14.20 13.91 -13.67
N ASN A 149 14.51 12.68 -13.26
CA ASN A 149 14.07 12.13 -11.99
C ASN A 149 14.55 12.99 -10.80
N GLY A 150 15.64 13.74 -10.95
CA GLY A 150 16.06 14.79 -10.02
C GLY A 150 15.03 15.92 -9.81
N TYR A 151 14.13 16.18 -10.77
CA TYR A 151 13.01 17.09 -10.57
C TYR A 151 12.08 16.64 -9.44
N GLY A 152 11.96 15.34 -9.24
CA GLY A 152 11.15 14.74 -8.18
C GLY A 152 11.65 15.03 -6.78
N ILE A 153 12.91 15.39 -6.58
CA ILE A 153 13.47 15.69 -5.25
C ILE A 153 12.69 16.81 -4.56
N ALA A 154 12.36 17.87 -5.28
CA ALA A 154 11.55 18.97 -4.75
C ALA A 154 10.12 18.53 -4.38
N ASN A 155 9.66 17.37 -4.87
CA ASN A 155 8.33 16.79 -4.66
C ASN A 155 8.38 15.44 -3.93
N GLU A 156 9.54 15.07 -3.35
CA GLU A 156 9.72 13.77 -2.68
C GLU A 156 8.61 13.46 -1.68
N ASP A 157 8.26 14.41 -0.83
CA ASP A 157 7.20 14.21 0.17
C ASP A 157 5.84 13.93 -0.48
N ALA A 158 5.52 14.61 -1.59
CA ALA A 158 4.28 14.41 -2.33
C ALA A 158 4.25 13.04 -3.03
N ILE A 159 5.38 12.60 -3.59
CA ILE A 159 5.54 11.29 -4.22
C ILE A 159 5.45 10.20 -3.16
N ARG A 160 6.10 10.37 -2.03
CA ARG A 160 6.02 9.44 -0.88
C ARG A 160 4.60 9.29 -0.36
N GLU A 161 3.87 10.40 -0.25
CA GLU A 161 2.47 10.39 0.18
C GLU A 161 1.56 9.71 -0.87
N LEU A 162 1.85 9.88 -2.17
CA LEU A 162 1.15 9.17 -3.24
C LEU A 162 1.36 7.65 -3.13
N VAL A 163 2.60 7.20 -3.03
CA VAL A 163 2.96 5.78 -2.90
C VAL A 163 2.28 5.16 -1.69
N LYS A 164 2.37 5.82 -0.53
CA LYS A 164 1.74 5.37 0.70
C LYS A 164 0.22 5.27 0.56
N ARG A 165 -0.42 6.26 -0.04
CA ARG A 165 -1.87 6.28 -0.24
C ARG A 165 -2.34 5.15 -1.15
N GLU A 166 -1.60 4.86 -2.22
CA GLU A 166 -1.94 3.75 -3.10
C GLU A 166 -1.77 2.41 -2.38
N GLN A 167 -0.69 2.23 -1.62
CA GLN A 167 -0.48 1.04 -0.80
C GLN A 167 -1.58 0.83 0.25
N ASP A 168 -1.98 1.90 0.96
CA ASP A 168 -3.06 1.82 1.95
C ASP A 168 -4.42 1.55 1.28
N ARG A 169 -4.62 2.05 0.06
CA ARG A 169 -5.88 1.88 -0.68
C ARG A 169 -6.06 0.46 -1.19
N ASP A 170 -5.01 -0.12 -1.76
CA ASP A 170 -5.09 -1.44 -2.38
C ASP A 170 -5.18 -2.56 -1.36
N LEU A 171 -5.05 -2.25 -0.05
CA LEU A 171 -5.00 -3.22 1.04
C LEU A 171 -3.89 -4.28 0.87
N HIS A 172 -3.00 -4.06 -0.10
CA HIS A 172 -2.03 -5.04 -0.50
C HIS A 172 -0.78 -4.95 0.38
N ASN A 173 -0.63 -5.88 1.31
CA ASN A 173 0.70 -6.31 1.67
C ASN A 173 1.16 -7.27 0.57
N MET A 174 2.11 -6.88 -0.26
CA MET A 174 2.64 -7.71 -1.37
C MET A 174 3.04 -9.11 -0.89
N ALA A 175 3.43 -9.25 0.37
CA ALA A 175 3.74 -10.52 1.00
C ALA A 175 2.55 -11.50 1.04
N ASP A 176 1.32 -11.03 1.05
CA ASP A 176 0.12 -11.88 1.17
C ASP A 176 -0.26 -12.52 -0.17
N TYR A 177 0.17 -11.92 -1.28
CA TYR A 177 -0.11 -12.40 -2.64
C TYR A 177 1.06 -13.19 -3.26
N PHE A 178 2.19 -13.24 -2.58
CA PHE A 178 3.36 -13.95 -3.09
C PHE A 178 3.07 -15.42 -3.36
N ASP A 179 3.14 -15.84 -4.63
CA ASP A 179 2.89 -17.21 -5.07
C ASP A 179 4.19 -18.01 -5.32
N GLY A 180 5.22 -17.76 -4.56
CA GLY A 180 6.48 -18.49 -4.61
C GLY A 180 6.44 -19.84 -3.91
N SER A 181 7.61 -20.47 -3.79
CA SER A 181 7.79 -21.74 -3.10
C SER A 181 7.35 -21.68 -1.64
N ALA A 182 6.96 -22.83 -1.08
CA ALA A 182 6.56 -22.93 0.32
C ALA A 182 7.66 -22.47 1.29
N GLY A 183 8.94 -22.64 0.92
CA GLY A 183 10.09 -22.17 1.69
C GLY A 183 10.15 -20.64 1.72
N ALA A 184 10.06 -19.99 0.57
CA ALA A 184 10.06 -18.55 0.46
C ALA A 184 8.85 -17.92 1.17
N LYS A 185 7.65 -18.47 0.98
CA LYS A 185 6.43 -18.03 1.70
C LYS A 185 6.57 -18.08 3.21
N ALA A 186 7.18 -19.16 3.75
CA ALA A 186 7.38 -19.29 5.19
C ALA A 186 8.34 -18.26 5.78
N LYS A 187 9.27 -17.75 4.98
CA LYS A 187 10.23 -16.73 5.40
C LYS A 187 9.67 -15.31 5.29
N LEU A 188 8.83 -15.04 4.32
CA LEU A 188 8.30 -13.71 4.05
C LEU A 188 7.29 -13.28 5.13
N VAL A 189 7.53 -12.14 5.78
CA VAL A 189 6.67 -11.57 6.81
C VAL A 189 5.90 -10.37 6.29
N SER A 190 6.58 -9.44 5.65
CA SER A 190 5.98 -8.19 5.17
C SER A 190 6.74 -7.64 3.95
N ALA A 191 6.07 -6.87 3.13
CA ALA A 191 6.68 -6.11 2.06
C ALA A 191 5.95 -4.78 1.92
N VAL A 192 6.67 -3.68 2.10
CA VAL A 192 6.11 -2.32 2.16
C VAL A 192 6.86 -1.42 1.19
N TRP A 193 6.13 -0.75 0.32
CA TRP A 193 6.66 0.26 -0.56
C TRP A 193 7.02 1.55 0.19
N ASP A 194 8.15 2.15 -0.19
CA ASP A 194 8.61 3.46 0.25
C ASP A 194 9.28 4.16 -0.93
N VAL A 195 9.63 5.43 -0.77
CA VAL A 195 10.40 6.21 -1.75
C VAL A 195 11.65 6.72 -1.08
N GLN A 196 12.79 6.58 -1.75
CA GLN A 196 14.07 7.08 -1.25
C GLN A 196 14.80 7.86 -2.35
N GLU A 197 15.42 8.96 -1.95
CA GLU A 197 16.36 9.67 -2.80
C GLU A 197 17.76 9.10 -2.57
N VAL A 198 18.44 8.70 -3.66
CA VAL A 198 19.81 8.20 -3.62
C VAL A 198 20.60 8.81 -4.79
N GLY A 199 21.64 9.56 -4.48
CA GLY A 199 22.49 10.16 -5.50
C GLY A 199 21.83 11.22 -6.39
N GLY A 200 20.75 11.84 -5.93
CA GLY A 200 19.99 12.82 -6.67
C GLY A 200 18.83 12.25 -7.49
N GLU A 201 18.60 10.95 -7.42
CA GLU A 201 17.51 10.26 -8.10
C GLU A 201 16.55 9.62 -7.11
N LEU A 202 15.26 9.51 -7.49
CA LEU A 202 14.24 8.85 -6.68
C LEU A 202 14.09 7.38 -7.07
N TYR A 203 13.94 6.56 -6.05
CA TYR A 203 13.71 5.12 -6.17
C TYR A 203 12.46 4.72 -5.40
N GLY A 204 11.64 3.88 -6.02
CA GLY A 204 10.71 3.03 -5.28
C GLY A 204 11.52 1.96 -4.56
N VAL A 205 11.27 1.81 -3.26
CA VAL A 205 11.99 0.86 -2.41
C VAL A 205 10.99 -0.07 -1.76
N ILE A 206 11.15 -1.37 -1.99
CA ILE A 206 10.36 -2.38 -1.29
C ILE A 206 11.17 -2.85 -0.09
N ARG A 207 10.71 -2.48 1.10
CA ARG A 207 11.26 -2.98 2.35
C ARG A 207 10.63 -4.33 2.67
N THR A 208 11.40 -5.40 2.46
CA THR A 208 10.96 -6.78 2.69
C THR A 208 11.44 -7.27 4.05
N GLY A 209 10.49 -7.57 4.92
CA GLY A 209 10.73 -8.19 6.23
C GLY A 209 10.71 -9.71 6.12
N LEU A 210 11.78 -10.35 6.52
CA LEU A 210 11.94 -11.80 6.48
C LEU A 210 12.23 -12.36 7.88
N ARG A 211 11.80 -13.59 8.17
CA ARG A 211 12.20 -14.33 9.37
C ARG A 211 13.67 -14.72 9.33
N GLU A 212 14.13 -15.14 8.19
CA GLU A 212 15.50 -15.50 7.85
C GLU A 212 15.79 -15.16 6.39
N PRO A 213 17.08 -14.97 5.99
CA PRO A 213 17.42 -14.64 4.62
C PRO A 213 16.89 -15.66 3.61
N PHE A 214 16.49 -15.18 2.44
CA PHE A 214 16.21 -16.03 1.30
C PHE A 214 17.48 -16.77 0.81
N SER A 215 17.29 -17.95 0.23
CA SER A 215 18.31 -18.52 -0.67
C SER A 215 18.33 -17.73 -1.98
N PRO A 216 19.39 -17.86 -2.81
CA PRO A 216 19.43 -17.19 -4.11
C PRO A 216 18.24 -17.53 -5.02
N GLU A 217 17.73 -18.75 -4.94
CA GLU A 217 16.58 -19.20 -5.72
C GLU A 217 15.28 -18.57 -5.21
N GLU A 218 15.08 -18.51 -3.89
CA GLU A 218 13.92 -17.87 -3.26
C GLU A 218 13.93 -16.35 -3.49
N GLU A 219 15.10 -15.71 -3.45
CA GLU A 219 15.25 -14.29 -3.73
C GLU A 219 14.88 -13.98 -5.19
N LYS A 220 15.27 -14.86 -6.11
CA LYS A 220 14.88 -14.71 -7.51
C LYS A 220 13.36 -14.83 -7.69
N GLU A 221 12.72 -15.83 -7.07
CA GLU A 221 11.26 -15.94 -7.08
C GLU A 221 10.58 -14.66 -6.58
N TRP A 222 11.13 -14.07 -5.52
CA TRP A 222 10.61 -12.84 -4.94
C TRP A 222 10.79 -11.62 -5.85
N ILE A 223 11.96 -11.48 -6.49
CA ILE A 223 12.22 -10.39 -7.45
C ILE A 223 11.31 -10.52 -8.69
N ASP A 224 11.10 -11.74 -9.19
CA ASP A 224 10.19 -12.00 -10.32
C ASP A 224 8.74 -11.59 -9.95
N GLU A 225 8.30 -11.89 -8.72
CA GLU A 225 6.98 -11.47 -8.20
C GLU A 225 6.87 -9.95 -8.04
N LEU A 226 7.87 -9.30 -7.45
CA LEU A 226 7.91 -7.84 -7.30
C LEU A 226 7.83 -7.14 -8.65
N THR A 227 8.52 -7.68 -9.65
CA THR A 227 8.48 -7.17 -11.03
C THR A 227 7.07 -7.28 -11.61
N GLY A 228 6.41 -8.44 -11.42
CA GLY A 228 5.02 -8.64 -11.86
C GLY A 228 4.05 -7.68 -11.20
N GLN A 229 4.13 -7.53 -9.87
CA GLN A 229 3.24 -6.61 -9.12
C GLN A 229 3.52 -5.13 -9.40
N ALA A 230 4.76 -4.76 -9.71
CA ALA A 230 5.10 -3.41 -10.18
C ALA A 230 4.47 -3.12 -11.55
N ALA A 231 4.33 -4.17 -12.40
CA ALA A 231 3.67 -4.06 -13.71
C ALA A 231 2.15 -3.96 -13.59
N ASP A 232 1.55 -4.86 -12.76
CA ASP A 232 0.11 -5.18 -12.78
C ASP A 232 -0.62 -4.60 -11.59
N GLY A 233 -0.98 -3.54 -11.35
CA GLY A 233 -1.86 -3.10 -10.26
C GLY A 233 -1.30 -1.91 -9.49
N PHE A 234 -0.29 -2.10 -8.66
CA PHE A 234 0.28 -1.00 -7.90
C PHE A 234 0.91 0.06 -8.82
N GLY A 235 1.67 -0.38 -9.85
CA GLY A 235 2.25 0.48 -10.87
C GLY A 235 1.18 1.24 -11.67
N GLU A 236 0.15 0.55 -12.15
CA GLU A 236 -0.99 1.19 -12.83
C GLU A 236 -1.69 2.24 -11.94
N GLY A 237 -1.85 1.95 -10.65
CA GLY A 237 -2.45 2.89 -9.69
C GLY A 237 -1.65 4.18 -9.56
N LEU A 238 -0.32 4.10 -9.54
CA LEU A 238 0.56 5.26 -9.51
C LEU A 238 0.48 6.06 -10.82
N GLU A 239 0.55 5.40 -11.98
CA GLU A 239 0.51 6.03 -13.30
C GLU A 239 -0.79 6.79 -13.57
N GLN A 240 -1.91 6.30 -13.05
CA GLN A 240 -3.23 6.94 -13.25
C GLN A 240 -3.48 8.13 -12.34
N ARG A 241 -2.64 8.39 -11.34
CA ARG A 241 -2.88 9.39 -10.29
C ARG A 241 -1.81 10.44 -10.24
N GLY A 242 -1.98 11.46 -11.05
CA GLY A 242 -1.12 12.64 -11.01
C GLY A 242 -1.15 13.38 -9.67
N ILE A 243 -0.03 14.01 -9.35
CA ILE A 243 0.11 15.00 -8.29
C ILE A 243 -0.11 16.36 -8.93
N LYS A 244 -1.10 17.11 -8.45
CA LYS A 244 -1.39 18.46 -8.93
C LYS A 244 -0.32 19.44 -8.45
N THR A 245 0.30 20.15 -9.36
CA THR A 245 1.23 21.26 -9.06
C THR A 245 0.86 22.50 -9.85
N ASP A 246 1.47 23.64 -9.50
CA ASP A 246 1.25 24.91 -10.23
C ASP A 246 1.88 24.89 -11.65
N ASP A 247 2.85 24.01 -11.89
CA ASP A 247 3.59 23.89 -13.15
C ASP A 247 3.08 22.75 -14.05
N GLY A 248 2.07 22.03 -13.64
CA GLY A 248 1.49 20.88 -14.34
C GLY A 248 1.28 19.65 -13.44
N ASP A 249 0.68 18.61 -13.98
CA ASP A 249 0.47 17.38 -13.24
C ASP A 249 1.70 16.48 -13.34
N ILE A 250 2.18 15.98 -12.19
CA ILE A 250 3.29 15.02 -12.11
C ILE A 250 2.71 13.62 -12.02
N TYR A 251 3.18 12.72 -12.89
CA TYR A 251 2.88 11.30 -12.87
C TYR A 251 4.15 10.52 -12.54
N VAL A 252 3.99 9.46 -11.77
CA VAL A 252 5.09 8.62 -11.32
C VAL A 252 4.84 7.20 -11.81
N SER A 253 5.86 6.58 -12.39
CA SER A 253 5.87 5.17 -12.74
C SER A 253 7.18 4.51 -12.31
N PHE A 254 7.21 3.17 -12.31
CA PHE A 254 8.47 2.44 -12.17
C PHE A 254 9.19 2.41 -13.51
N TRP A 255 10.51 2.56 -13.45
CA TRP A 255 11.30 2.50 -14.66
C TRP A 255 11.25 1.09 -15.29
N HIS A 256 10.95 1.04 -16.57
CA HIS A 256 10.90 -0.20 -17.35
C HIS A 256 11.46 0.00 -18.76
N SER A 257 11.93 -1.09 -19.35
CA SER A 257 12.33 -1.16 -20.76
C SER A 257 11.46 -2.21 -21.47
N GLY A 258 10.51 -1.77 -22.25
CA GLY A 258 9.49 -2.67 -22.80
C GLY A 258 8.56 -3.18 -21.70
N ASN A 259 8.56 -4.48 -21.44
CA ASN A 259 7.79 -5.11 -20.36
C ASN A 259 8.67 -5.50 -19.15
N ASP A 260 9.95 -5.14 -19.16
CA ASP A 260 10.89 -5.52 -18.12
C ASP A 260 11.07 -4.35 -17.14
N TYR A 261 10.56 -4.50 -15.93
CA TYR A 261 10.81 -3.59 -14.82
C TYR A 261 12.18 -3.87 -14.20
N PHE A 262 12.86 -2.81 -13.80
CA PHE A 262 14.21 -2.91 -13.29
C PHE A 262 14.20 -2.95 -11.76
N MET A 263 14.27 -4.16 -11.19
CA MET A 263 14.28 -4.39 -9.75
C MET A 263 15.62 -4.97 -9.32
N GLU A 264 16.29 -4.32 -8.37
CA GLU A 264 17.59 -4.76 -7.84
C GLU A 264 17.50 -4.99 -6.33
N ASN A 265 18.19 -6.01 -5.83
CA ASN A 265 18.43 -6.12 -4.40
C ASN A 265 19.45 -5.07 -3.93
N GLU A 266 19.54 -4.86 -2.61
CA GLU A 266 20.40 -3.82 -2.03
C GLU A 266 21.89 -4.03 -2.34
N THR A 267 22.34 -5.26 -2.50
CA THR A 267 23.75 -5.56 -2.80
C THR A 267 24.11 -5.13 -4.21
N ASP A 268 23.32 -5.54 -5.20
CA ASP A 268 23.51 -5.20 -6.60
C ASP A 268 23.35 -3.69 -6.82
N PHE A 269 22.34 -3.09 -6.19
CA PHE A 269 22.11 -1.65 -6.20
C PHE A 269 23.35 -0.87 -5.70
N ARG A 270 23.88 -1.22 -4.53
CA ARG A 270 25.06 -0.56 -3.96
C ARG A 270 26.31 -0.75 -4.82
N GLN A 271 26.49 -1.92 -5.43
CA GLN A 271 27.57 -2.18 -6.36
C GLN A 271 27.47 -1.27 -7.57
N ARG A 272 26.32 -1.20 -8.22
CA ARG A 272 26.07 -0.33 -9.38
C ARG A 272 26.33 1.15 -9.06
N MET A 273 25.84 1.64 -7.92
CA MET A 273 26.06 3.02 -7.50
C MET A 273 27.54 3.33 -7.26
N SER A 274 28.31 2.38 -6.72
CA SER A 274 29.75 2.56 -6.51
C SER A 274 30.55 2.59 -7.83
N GLU A 275 30.12 1.80 -8.81
CA GLU A 275 30.72 1.77 -10.14
C GLU A 275 30.46 3.09 -10.88
N ASN A 276 29.25 3.64 -10.83
CA ASN A 276 28.90 4.92 -11.43
C ASN A 276 29.73 6.07 -10.85
N HIS A 277 29.87 6.16 -9.54
CA HIS A 277 30.72 7.19 -8.90
C HIS A 277 32.19 7.10 -9.34
N SER A 278 32.70 5.89 -9.50
CA SER A 278 34.10 5.70 -9.95
C SER A 278 34.33 6.16 -11.41
N PHE A 279 33.32 6.04 -12.27
CA PHE A 279 33.35 6.53 -13.65
C PHE A 279 33.31 8.07 -13.72
N GLU A 280 32.49 8.71 -12.91
CA GLU A 280 32.41 10.17 -12.84
C GLU A 280 33.70 10.81 -12.33
N GLU A 281 34.32 10.26 -11.29
CA GLU A 281 35.60 10.73 -10.79
C GLU A 281 36.75 10.56 -11.82
N GLN A 282 36.72 9.50 -12.62
CA GLN A 282 37.71 9.29 -13.69
C GLN A 282 37.53 10.27 -14.86
N GLN A 283 36.32 10.67 -15.19
CA GLN A 283 36.06 11.68 -16.22
C GLN A 283 36.43 13.08 -15.77
N LEU A 284 36.22 13.43 -14.50
CA LEU A 284 36.57 14.73 -13.93
C LEU A 284 38.09 14.87 -13.64
N GLY A 285 38.77 13.77 -13.34
CA GLY A 285 40.23 13.77 -13.10
C GLY A 285 41.10 13.70 -14.36
N GLY A 286 40.49 13.57 -15.53
CA GLY A 286 41.17 13.48 -16.84
C GLY A 286 41.21 14.78 -17.67
N MET A 287 40.69 15.90 -17.13
CA MET A 287 40.83 17.25 -17.68
C MET A 287 41.94 18.00 -16.91
#